data_e370ff756df466eb7b3908338bf40a24
#
_entry.id   e370ff756df466eb7b3908338bf40a24
#
_cell.length_a   1.000
_cell.length_b   1.000
_cell.length_c   1.000
_cell.angle_alpha   90.00
_cell.angle_beta   90.00
_cell.angle_gamma   90.00
#
_symmetry.space_group_name_H-M   'P 1'
#
loop_
_entity.id
_entity.type
_entity.pdbx_description
1 polymer ?
#
loop_
_entity_poly.entity_id
_entity_poly.type
_entity_poly.pdbx_seq_one_letter_code
_entity_poly.pdbx_strand_id
1 'polypeptide(L)'
;LSHVASAFFVSGFEEANIISIDGSGEEICTMLAHGTPQGIEILDTYKLPHTLGGIYATFTEFLGFKPYMDEGKVTGLASYGKYNQDLQDKLDKMLSFDAETGHYAVNPYLRFIGTHKYGRRFTDEFVALFGQPRSRNQSALEGNYPDIAFAVQWRIEQVVMGMVKRLHNRTGSKNLCLAGGVAMNCAMNGKIAQMSMVDNLFVQPAATDNGVSLGAALLAAQEAGDNPRFTMQHTYWGPSYSNDQIETVLNNAKATYRKSTNVAAEAAQLLAEGKIIGWMQGSMEVGARSLGARSILASPIFPDMKDKLNLEVKHREPWRPFCPSIKAESYERFIPSGVDSPFMVVALPFAEAEKANVPSCVHVDGTARTQRVTKESNPLFWSLLDEFEKRTGYGILINTSFNVQGEPTVCTPQDA
;
A
#
# COMPACT_ATOMS: atom_id res chain seq x y z
N LEU A 1 -14.27 -7.12 -13.35
CA LEU A 1 -15.37 -7.18 -12.37
C LEU A 1 -14.90 -7.73 -11.03
N SER A 2 -14.07 -8.80 -11.03
CA SER A 2 -13.60 -9.43 -9.78
C SER A 2 -12.86 -8.46 -8.84
N HIS A 3 -12.05 -7.53 -9.34
CA HIS A 3 -11.47 -6.46 -8.52
C HIS A 3 -12.54 -5.61 -7.83
N VAL A 4 -13.55 -5.19 -8.56
CA VAL A 4 -14.67 -4.38 -8.03
C VAL A 4 -15.40 -5.13 -6.91
N ALA A 5 -15.74 -6.39 -7.16
CA ALA A 5 -16.41 -7.26 -6.20
C ALA A 5 -15.56 -7.52 -4.95
N SER A 6 -14.26 -7.75 -5.12
CA SER A 6 -13.31 -7.99 -4.01
C SER A 6 -13.23 -6.82 -3.02
N ALA A 7 -13.51 -5.60 -3.47
CA ALA A 7 -13.56 -4.43 -2.59
C ALA A 7 -14.97 -4.19 -2.03
N PHE A 8 -15.99 -4.18 -2.88
CA PHE A 8 -17.32 -3.80 -2.45
C PHE A 8 -17.96 -4.78 -1.47
N PHE A 9 -17.95 -6.06 -1.78
CA PHE A 9 -18.64 -7.06 -0.94
C PHE A 9 -18.04 -7.23 0.45
N VAL A 10 -16.80 -6.82 0.64
CA VAL A 10 -16.10 -6.95 1.93
C VAL A 10 -15.90 -5.61 2.66
N SER A 11 -16.37 -4.51 2.07
CA SER A 11 -16.20 -3.17 2.64
C SER A 11 -17.08 -2.90 3.87
N GLY A 12 -18.19 -3.64 4.00
CA GLY A 12 -19.24 -3.36 4.98
C GLY A 12 -20.19 -2.21 4.56
N PHE A 13 -19.99 -1.59 3.40
CA PHE A 13 -20.87 -0.52 2.91
C PHE A 13 -22.12 -1.12 2.25
N GLU A 14 -23.29 -0.59 2.57
CA GLU A 14 -24.51 -0.96 1.86
C GLU A 14 -24.49 -0.44 0.42
N GLU A 15 -23.98 0.78 0.25
CA GLU A 15 -23.85 1.47 -1.02
C GLU A 15 -22.47 2.15 -1.10
N ALA A 16 -21.81 2.05 -2.25
CA ALA A 16 -20.51 2.71 -2.47
C ALA A 16 -20.23 2.94 -3.95
N ASN A 17 -19.49 4.00 -4.24
CA ASN A 17 -18.73 4.13 -5.48
C ASN A 17 -17.53 3.20 -5.46
N ILE A 18 -17.17 2.65 -6.62
CA ILE A 18 -16.07 1.69 -6.72
C ILE A 18 -15.19 2.08 -7.89
N ILE A 19 -13.90 2.17 -7.65
CA ILE A 19 -12.90 2.39 -8.69
C ILE A 19 -11.91 1.23 -8.66
N SER A 20 -11.80 0.52 -9.78
CA SER A 20 -10.74 -0.45 -10.01
C SER A 20 -9.79 0.06 -11.06
N ILE A 21 -8.49 0.15 -10.75
CA ILE A 21 -7.44 0.63 -11.67
C ILE A 21 -6.28 -0.34 -11.64
N ASP A 22 -5.97 -0.91 -12.81
CA ASP A 22 -4.89 -1.88 -12.94
C ASP A 22 -3.97 -1.59 -14.12
N GLY A 23 -2.96 -2.42 -14.31
CA GLY A 23 -2.13 -2.46 -15.52
C GLY A 23 -2.95 -2.89 -16.73
N SER A 24 -3.58 -4.04 -16.64
CA SER A 24 -4.58 -4.55 -17.58
C SER A 24 -5.27 -5.80 -16.99
N GLY A 25 -6.58 -5.90 -17.18
CA GLY A 25 -7.34 -7.13 -16.99
C GLY A 25 -7.96 -7.48 -18.33
N GLU A 26 -7.29 -8.32 -19.13
CA GLU A 26 -7.59 -8.53 -20.55
C GLU A 26 -7.55 -7.21 -21.32
N GLU A 27 -8.71 -6.63 -21.68
CA GLU A 27 -8.78 -5.34 -22.35
C GLU A 27 -9.05 -4.18 -21.42
N ILE A 28 -9.73 -4.40 -20.27
CA ILE A 28 -10.15 -3.35 -19.34
C ILE A 28 -9.03 -3.05 -18.36
N CYS A 29 -8.66 -1.77 -18.25
CA CYS A 29 -7.61 -1.30 -17.34
C CYS A 29 -8.18 -0.53 -16.16
N THR A 30 -9.31 0.14 -16.36
CA THR A 30 -10.01 0.91 -15.32
C THR A 30 -11.51 0.66 -15.42
N MET A 31 -12.16 0.48 -14.29
CA MET A 31 -13.59 0.31 -14.17
C MET A 31 -14.13 1.21 -13.08
N LEU A 32 -15.12 2.01 -13.40
CA LEU A 32 -15.91 2.78 -12.45
C LEU A 32 -17.26 2.13 -12.30
N ALA A 33 -17.67 1.86 -11.07
CA ALA A 33 -18.90 1.16 -10.77
C ALA A 33 -19.60 1.78 -9.56
N HIS A 34 -20.85 1.40 -9.38
CA HIS A 34 -21.66 1.73 -8.23
C HIS A 34 -22.25 0.43 -7.65
N GLY A 35 -21.96 0.19 -6.40
CA GLY A 35 -22.47 -0.97 -5.67
C GLY A 35 -23.63 -0.58 -4.79
N THR A 36 -24.69 -1.40 -4.80
CA THR A 36 -25.90 -1.25 -3.99
C THR A 36 -26.34 -2.62 -3.44
N PRO A 37 -27.37 -2.70 -2.58
CA PRO A 37 -27.93 -3.99 -2.17
C PRO A 37 -28.40 -4.87 -3.32
N GLN A 38 -28.74 -4.29 -4.48
CA GLN A 38 -29.21 -5.00 -5.67
C GLN A 38 -28.08 -5.59 -6.52
N GLY A 39 -26.84 -5.12 -6.31
CA GLY A 39 -25.68 -5.59 -7.03
C GLY A 39 -24.73 -4.47 -7.43
N ILE A 40 -23.89 -4.76 -8.43
CA ILE A 40 -22.86 -3.86 -8.94
C ILE A 40 -23.25 -3.38 -10.34
N GLU A 41 -23.45 -2.08 -10.52
CA GLU A 41 -23.65 -1.42 -11.80
C GLU A 41 -22.30 -0.89 -12.32
N ILE A 42 -21.90 -1.27 -13.53
CA ILE A 42 -20.72 -0.71 -14.20
C ILE A 42 -21.14 0.60 -14.86
N LEU A 43 -20.49 1.70 -14.46
CA LEU A 43 -20.81 3.04 -14.93
C LEU A 43 -19.93 3.49 -16.09
N ASP A 44 -18.65 3.07 -16.07
CA ASP A 44 -17.66 3.44 -17.10
C ASP A 44 -16.48 2.47 -17.10
N THR A 45 -15.83 2.32 -18.27
CA THR A 45 -14.63 1.48 -18.42
C THR A 45 -13.62 2.12 -19.36
N TYR A 46 -12.34 1.92 -19.05
CA TYR A 46 -11.24 2.29 -19.93
C TYR A 46 -10.52 1.01 -20.38
N LYS A 47 -10.30 0.92 -21.67
CA LYS A 47 -9.62 -0.21 -22.30
C LYS A 47 -8.19 0.16 -22.72
N LEU A 48 -7.37 -0.84 -22.99
CA LEU A 48 -6.09 -0.64 -23.64
C LEU A 48 -6.27 0.20 -24.92
N PRO A 49 -5.42 1.18 -25.22
CA PRO A 49 -4.13 1.46 -24.57
C PRO A 49 -4.22 2.39 -23.35
N HIS A 50 -5.41 2.80 -22.92
CA HIS A 50 -5.64 3.79 -21.86
C HIS A 50 -5.47 3.20 -20.46
N THR A 51 -4.22 2.86 -20.09
CA THR A 51 -3.91 2.22 -18.80
C THR A 51 -3.03 3.11 -17.91
N LEU A 52 -3.54 3.50 -16.74
CA LEU A 52 -2.79 4.27 -15.74
C LEU A 52 -1.69 3.43 -15.09
N GLY A 53 -1.98 2.16 -14.77
CA GLY A 53 -0.98 1.25 -14.22
C GLY A 53 0.17 1.00 -15.20
N GLY A 54 -0.14 0.90 -16.51
CA GLY A 54 0.88 0.78 -17.55
C GLY A 54 1.74 2.03 -17.70
N ILE A 55 1.18 3.24 -17.52
CA ILE A 55 1.95 4.49 -17.46
C ILE A 55 2.91 4.46 -16.28
N TYR A 56 2.40 4.13 -15.10
CA TYR A 56 3.22 4.09 -13.88
C TYR A 56 4.36 3.06 -14.00
N ALA A 57 4.09 1.86 -14.54
CA ALA A 57 5.10 0.85 -14.82
C ALA A 57 6.16 1.31 -15.83
N THR A 58 5.78 2.12 -16.83
CA THR A 58 6.72 2.71 -17.80
C THR A 58 7.70 3.65 -17.10
N PHE A 59 7.22 4.54 -16.23
CA PHE A 59 8.08 5.42 -15.43
C PHE A 59 8.88 4.66 -14.39
N THR A 60 8.33 3.57 -13.80
CA THR A 60 9.07 2.70 -12.89
C THR A 60 10.33 2.16 -13.57
N GLU A 61 10.20 1.65 -14.80
CA GLU A 61 11.35 1.17 -15.57
C GLU A 61 12.31 2.29 -15.98
N PHE A 62 11.78 3.43 -16.46
CA PHE A 62 12.58 4.59 -16.83
C PHE A 62 13.44 5.12 -15.68
N LEU A 63 12.88 5.10 -14.45
CA LEU A 63 13.58 5.45 -13.22
C LEU A 63 14.52 4.33 -12.72
N GLY A 64 14.77 3.28 -13.53
CA GLY A 64 15.72 2.20 -13.26
C GLY A 64 15.27 1.17 -12.22
N PHE A 65 13.97 1.13 -11.92
CA PHE A 65 13.36 0.16 -11.05
C PHE A 65 12.69 -0.98 -11.84
N LYS A 66 12.27 -2.04 -11.14
CA LYS A 66 11.63 -3.19 -11.77
C LYS A 66 10.12 -2.95 -11.90
N PRO A 67 9.60 -2.80 -13.14
CA PRO A 67 8.18 -2.58 -13.36
C PRO A 67 7.34 -3.78 -12.89
N TYR A 68 6.12 -3.53 -12.43
CA TYR A 68 5.17 -4.45 -11.79
C TYR A 68 5.63 -5.03 -10.44
N MET A 69 6.72 -4.48 -9.86
CA MET A 69 7.23 -4.89 -8.54
C MET A 69 7.66 -3.70 -7.67
N ASP A 70 8.20 -2.67 -8.28
CA ASP A 70 8.87 -1.56 -7.59
C ASP A 70 8.11 -0.22 -7.69
N GLU A 71 6.85 -0.21 -8.11
CA GLU A 71 6.02 1.00 -8.22
C GLU A 71 5.99 1.79 -6.90
N GLY A 72 5.98 1.08 -5.78
CA GLY A 72 6.08 1.70 -4.44
C GLY A 72 7.40 2.45 -4.20
N LYS A 73 8.48 2.14 -4.93
CA LYS A 73 9.72 2.93 -4.89
C LYS A 73 9.54 4.27 -5.59
N VAL A 74 8.81 4.30 -6.72
CA VAL A 74 8.49 5.55 -7.42
C VAL A 74 7.61 6.44 -6.56
N THR A 75 6.58 5.87 -5.90
CA THR A 75 5.75 6.61 -4.94
C THR A 75 6.59 7.20 -3.79
N GLY A 76 7.54 6.43 -3.23
CA GLY A 76 8.45 6.92 -2.19
C GLY A 76 9.44 7.98 -2.70
N LEU A 77 9.96 7.81 -3.92
CA LEU A 77 10.87 8.77 -4.55
C LEU A 77 10.18 10.10 -4.86
N ALA A 78 8.89 10.06 -5.21
CA ALA A 78 8.08 11.25 -5.49
C ALA A 78 8.06 12.24 -4.32
N SER A 79 8.15 11.75 -3.07
CA SER A 79 8.21 12.64 -1.88
C SER A 79 9.49 13.48 -1.79
N TYR A 80 10.52 13.16 -2.57
CA TYR A 80 11.76 13.94 -2.68
C TYR A 80 11.77 14.92 -3.85
N GLY A 81 10.78 14.81 -4.75
CA GLY A 81 10.62 15.68 -5.90
C GLY A 81 9.72 16.88 -5.62
N LYS A 82 9.64 17.77 -6.59
CA LYS A 82 8.78 18.96 -6.56
C LYS A 82 8.00 19.13 -7.85
N TYR A 83 6.94 19.93 -7.78
CA TYR A 83 6.16 20.29 -8.96
C TYR A 83 7.03 21.00 -10.00
N ASN A 84 6.91 20.58 -11.26
CA ASN A 84 7.62 21.14 -12.39
C ASN A 84 6.67 21.22 -13.60
N GLN A 85 6.37 22.44 -14.07
CA GLN A 85 5.42 22.67 -15.16
C GLN A 85 5.91 22.06 -16.48
N ASP A 86 7.20 22.16 -16.81
CA ASP A 86 7.75 21.56 -18.04
C ASP A 86 7.54 20.03 -18.07
N LEU A 87 7.71 19.37 -16.93
CA LEU A 87 7.42 17.93 -16.81
C LEU A 87 5.92 17.63 -16.95
N GLN A 88 5.03 18.49 -16.45
CA GLN A 88 3.60 18.33 -16.65
C GLN A 88 3.20 18.52 -18.12
N ASP A 89 3.75 19.51 -18.80
CA ASP A 89 3.52 19.77 -20.24
C ASP A 89 4.02 18.59 -21.11
N LYS A 90 5.11 17.96 -20.71
CA LYS A 90 5.59 16.73 -21.35
C LYS A 90 4.68 15.54 -21.09
N LEU A 91 4.17 15.42 -19.85
CA LEU A 91 3.20 14.38 -19.49
C LEU A 91 1.87 14.54 -20.23
N ASP A 92 1.42 15.75 -20.55
CA ASP A 92 0.21 15.98 -21.34
C ASP A 92 0.29 15.33 -22.72
N LYS A 93 1.48 15.24 -23.32
CA LYS A 93 1.69 14.53 -24.59
C LYS A 93 1.53 13.01 -24.46
N MET A 94 1.67 12.46 -23.26
CA MET A 94 1.57 11.04 -22.98
C MET A 94 0.22 10.66 -22.35
N LEU A 95 -0.25 11.46 -21.43
CA LEU A 95 -1.45 11.24 -20.62
C LEU A 95 -2.20 12.56 -20.48
N SER A 96 -3.11 12.82 -21.42
CA SER A 96 -4.05 13.93 -21.32
C SER A 96 -5.18 13.60 -20.37
N PHE A 97 -5.71 14.57 -19.63
CA PHE A 97 -6.81 14.36 -18.71
C PHE A 97 -7.62 15.64 -18.44
N ASP A 98 -8.85 15.45 -18.02
CA ASP A 98 -9.74 16.47 -17.48
C ASP A 98 -9.79 16.34 -15.96
N ALA A 99 -9.35 17.37 -15.24
CA ALA A 99 -9.24 17.33 -13.76
C ALA A 99 -10.59 17.31 -13.04
N GLU A 100 -11.68 17.74 -13.68
CA GLU A 100 -13.01 17.74 -13.06
C GLU A 100 -13.73 16.40 -13.19
N THR A 101 -13.49 15.71 -14.30
CA THR A 101 -14.18 14.46 -14.60
C THR A 101 -13.29 13.23 -14.48
N GLY A 102 -11.97 13.40 -14.42
CA GLY A 102 -11.00 12.32 -14.48
C GLY A 102 -11.01 11.55 -15.81
N HIS A 103 -11.64 12.08 -16.85
CA HIS A 103 -11.49 11.49 -18.18
C HIS A 103 -10.05 11.66 -18.65
N TYR A 104 -9.49 10.59 -19.20
CA TYR A 104 -8.11 10.59 -19.64
C TYR A 104 -7.92 9.78 -20.91
N ALA A 105 -6.85 10.10 -21.63
CA ALA A 105 -6.40 9.34 -22.78
C ALA A 105 -4.87 9.18 -22.76
N VAL A 106 -4.41 8.00 -23.10
CA VAL A 106 -2.98 7.67 -23.19
C VAL A 106 -2.57 7.66 -24.67
N ASN A 107 -1.48 8.35 -24.98
CA ASN A 107 -0.82 8.27 -26.28
C ASN A 107 -0.05 6.94 -26.39
N PRO A 108 -0.46 6.02 -27.28
CA PRO A 108 0.15 4.70 -27.38
C PRO A 108 1.56 4.72 -28.00
N TYR A 109 1.96 5.81 -28.68
CA TYR A 109 3.23 5.88 -29.40
C TYR A 109 4.44 6.17 -28.51
N LEU A 110 4.23 6.55 -27.25
CA LEU A 110 5.31 6.83 -26.30
C LEU A 110 5.71 5.62 -25.45
N ARG A 111 4.95 4.54 -25.51
CA ARG A 111 5.22 3.32 -24.75
C ARG A 111 4.91 2.06 -25.54
N PHE A 112 5.62 0.98 -25.22
CA PHE A 112 5.29 -0.32 -25.77
C PHE A 112 4.21 -1.00 -24.93
N ILE A 113 3.23 -1.58 -25.58
CA ILE A 113 2.16 -2.39 -24.98
C ILE A 113 2.52 -3.86 -25.16
N GLY A 114 2.38 -4.68 -24.12
CA GLY A 114 2.72 -6.11 -24.22
C GLY A 114 4.23 -6.38 -24.38
N THR A 115 5.03 -5.81 -23.59
CA THR A 115 6.44 -5.51 -23.71
C THR A 115 7.46 -6.64 -23.59
N HIS A 116 7.05 -7.87 -23.40
CA HIS A 116 8.01 -8.98 -23.25
C HIS A 116 8.99 -9.18 -24.42
N LYS A 117 8.68 -8.59 -25.57
CA LYS A 117 9.49 -8.72 -26.79
C LYS A 117 10.49 -7.58 -27.02
N TYR A 118 10.34 -6.43 -26.33
CA TYR A 118 11.06 -5.20 -26.68
C TYR A 118 12.17 -4.81 -25.69
N GLY A 119 12.35 -5.53 -24.62
CA GLY A 119 13.39 -5.27 -23.62
C GLY A 119 13.19 -3.99 -22.78
N ARG A 120 12.29 -3.08 -23.15
CA ARG A 120 11.93 -1.86 -22.42
C ARG A 120 10.49 -1.43 -22.74
N ARG A 121 9.87 -0.63 -21.85
CA ARG A 121 8.48 -0.17 -21.96
C ARG A 121 8.30 1.19 -22.57
N PHE A 122 9.35 1.93 -22.85
CA PHE A 122 9.33 3.28 -23.40
C PHE A 122 10.05 3.36 -24.74
N THR A 123 9.59 4.26 -25.61
CA THR A 123 10.12 4.48 -26.96
C THR A 123 11.27 5.50 -26.97
N ASP A 124 11.90 5.71 -28.13
CA ASP A 124 12.90 6.76 -28.28
C ASP A 124 12.27 8.16 -28.19
N GLU A 125 11.03 8.33 -28.64
CA GLU A 125 10.26 9.56 -28.50
C GLU A 125 10.00 9.88 -27.03
N PHE A 126 9.75 8.86 -26.18
CA PHE A 126 9.66 9.05 -24.73
C PHE A 126 11.00 9.55 -24.17
N VAL A 127 12.11 8.96 -24.58
CA VAL A 127 13.45 9.40 -24.16
C VAL A 127 13.74 10.82 -24.61
N ALA A 128 13.31 11.21 -25.82
CA ALA A 128 13.44 12.59 -26.31
C ALA A 128 12.65 13.59 -25.44
N LEU A 129 11.54 13.19 -24.83
CA LEU A 129 10.74 14.04 -23.94
C LEU A 129 11.33 14.14 -22.53
N PHE A 130 11.67 13.02 -21.92
CA PHE A 130 11.99 12.93 -20.49
C PHE A 130 13.49 12.86 -20.19
N GLY A 131 14.34 12.75 -21.22
CA GLY A 131 15.78 12.59 -21.08
C GLY A 131 16.22 11.13 -20.98
N GLN A 132 17.46 10.91 -20.53
CA GLN A 132 18.00 9.56 -20.42
C GLN A 132 17.42 8.79 -19.22
N PRO A 133 17.10 7.51 -19.39
CA PRO A 133 16.66 6.68 -18.28
C PRO A 133 17.76 6.54 -17.23
N ARG A 134 17.35 6.42 -15.96
CA ARG A 134 18.29 6.19 -14.86
C ARG A 134 18.96 4.82 -14.96
N SER A 135 20.27 4.79 -14.87
CA SER A 135 21.02 3.54 -14.68
C SER A 135 20.76 2.98 -13.27
N ARG A 136 20.70 1.64 -13.14
CA ARG A 136 20.50 0.99 -11.83
C ARG A 136 21.60 1.31 -10.80
N ASN A 137 22.82 1.62 -11.27
CA ASN A 137 23.94 1.96 -10.41
C ASN A 137 24.00 3.44 -10.02
N GLN A 138 23.15 4.27 -10.60
CA GLN A 138 23.05 5.70 -10.30
C GLN A 138 22.09 5.91 -9.13
N SER A 139 22.37 6.87 -8.25
CA SER A 139 21.45 7.25 -7.17
C SER A 139 20.10 7.72 -7.73
N ALA A 140 19.01 7.25 -7.12
CA ALA A 140 17.67 7.71 -7.53
C ALA A 140 17.37 9.14 -7.07
N LEU A 141 18.13 9.67 -6.11
CA LEU A 141 17.99 11.04 -5.61
C LEU A 141 18.80 12.08 -6.42
N GLU A 142 19.56 11.65 -7.43
CA GLU A 142 20.33 12.54 -8.29
C GLU A 142 19.53 13.08 -9.47
N GLY A 143 19.98 14.23 -10.00
CA GLY A 143 19.40 14.86 -11.19
C GLY A 143 17.93 15.23 -11.00
N ASN A 144 17.12 15.00 -12.04
CA ASN A 144 15.69 15.32 -12.06
C ASN A 144 14.80 14.08 -11.84
N TYR A 145 15.35 12.93 -11.46
CA TYR A 145 14.57 11.70 -11.25
C TYR A 145 13.51 11.81 -10.16
N PRO A 146 13.76 12.47 -9.01
CA PRO A 146 12.71 12.73 -8.03
C PRO A 146 11.57 13.60 -8.59
N ASP A 147 11.89 14.63 -9.38
CA ASP A 147 10.89 15.51 -9.99
C ASP A 147 10.04 14.77 -11.04
N ILE A 148 10.65 13.85 -11.82
CA ILE A 148 9.91 12.96 -12.73
C ILE A 148 8.99 12.03 -11.96
N ALA A 149 9.47 11.43 -10.85
CA ALA A 149 8.64 10.60 -9.99
C ALA A 149 7.48 11.40 -9.40
N PHE A 150 7.73 12.62 -8.92
CA PHE A 150 6.69 13.53 -8.45
C PHE A 150 5.67 13.86 -9.56
N ALA A 151 6.14 14.16 -10.75
CA ALA A 151 5.27 14.57 -11.85
C ALA A 151 4.28 13.46 -12.24
N VAL A 152 4.76 12.21 -12.39
CA VAL A 152 3.87 11.08 -12.72
C VAL A 152 2.95 10.74 -11.55
N GLN A 153 3.43 10.77 -10.30
CA GLN A 153 2.61 10.54 -9.11
C GLN A 153 1.48 11.56 -9.02
N TRP A 154 1.80 12.85 -9.13
CA TRP A 154 0.83 13.93 -9.10
C TRP A 154 -0.21 13.78 -10.23
N ARG A 155 0.22 13.45 -11.45
CA ARG A 155 -0.66 13.26 -12.60
C ARG A 155 -1.69 12.14 -12.35
N ILE A 156 -1.26 10.99 -11.87
CA ILE A 156 -2.16 9.87 -11.55
C ILE A 156 -3.16 10.27 -10.45
N GLU A 157 -2.69 10.96 -9.41
CA GLU A 157 -3.56 11.47 -8.35
C GLU A 157 -4.66 12.39 -8.88
N GLN A 158 -4.31 13.36 -9.75
CA GLN A 158 -5.30 14.28 -10.33
C GLN A 158 -6.35 13.55 -11.17
N VAL A 159 -5.93 12.58 -11.99
CA VAL A 159 -6.86 11.76 -12.80
C VAL A 159 -7.83 11.00 -11.90
N VAL A 160 -7.32 10.30 -10.87
CA VAL A 160 -8.18 9.47 -10.00
C VAL A 160 -9.07 10.34 -9.11
N MET A 161 -8.58 11.46 -8.60
CA MET A 161 -9.42 12.42 -7.85
C MET A 161 -10.55 13.00 -8.72
N GLY A 162 -10.32 13.25 -10.00
CA GLY A 162 -11.36 13.60 -10.98
C GLY A 162 -12.39 12.49 -11.16
N MET A 163 -11.97 11.22 -11.22
CA MET A 163 -12.90 10.08 -11.25
C MET A 163 -13.78 10.02 -9.99
N VAL A 164 -13.20 10.27 -8.81
CA VAL A 164 -13.95 10.32 -7.55
C VAL A 164 -15.02 11.43 -7.61
N LYS A 165 -14.66 12.64 -8.06
CA LYS A 165 -15.61 13.74 -8.28
C LYS A 165 -16.76 13.33 -9.21
N ARG A 166 -16.42 12.74 -10.37
CA ARG A 166 -17.40 12.27 -11.35
C ARG A 166 -18.37 11.25 -10.78
N LEU A 167 -17.87 10.25 -10.07
CA LEU A 167 -18.69 9.24 -9.44
C LEU A 167 -19.61 9.85 -8.38
N HIS A 168 -19.07 10.69 -7.50
CA HIS A 168 -19.88 11.39 -6.50
C HIS A 168 -20.99 12.23 -7.11
N ASN A 169 -20.67 13.01 -8.16
CA ASN A 169 -21.67 13.84 -8.87
C ASN A 169 -22.76 13.00 -9.53
N ARG A 170 -22.45 11.78 -9.94
CA ARG A 170 -23.40 10.87 -10.61
C ARG A 170 -24.30 10.11 -9.62
N THR A 171 -23.77 9.70 -8.48
CA THR A 171 -24.45 8.77 -7.55
C THR A 171 -24.87 9.44 -6.24
N GLY A 172 -24.17 10.52 -5.84
CA GLY A 172 -24.32 11.14 -4.52
C GLY A 172 -23.62 10.37 -3.38
N SER A 173 -23.15 9.15 -3.61
CA SER A 173 -22.51 8.34 -2.57
C SER A 173 -21.18 8.93 -2.14
N LYS A 174 -20.94 8.94 -0.82
CA LYS A 174 -19.70 9.37 -0.17
C LYS A 174 -18.86 8.20 0.34
N ASN A 175 -19.33 6.97 0.17
CA ASN A 175 -18.56 5.76 0.40
C ASN A 175 -17.79 5.40 -0.87
N LEU A 176 -16.52 5.10 -0.75
CA LEU A 176 -15.65 4.76 -1.86
C LEU A 176 -14.88 3.47 -1.59
N CYS A 177 -14.89 2.57 -2.56
CA CYS A 177 -14.07 1.36 -2.60
C CYS A 177 -13.00 1.48 -3.69
N LEU A 178 -11.76 1.09 -3.39
CA LEU A 178 -10.65 1.05 -4.35
C LEU A 178 -10.09 -0.36 -4.49
N ALA A 179 -9.82 -0.78 -5.73
CA ALA A 179 -9.19 -2.06 -6.08
C ALA A 179 -8.33 -1.94 -7.35
N GLY A 180 -7.67 -3.03 -7.76
CA GLY A 180 -6.67 -3.04 -8.82
C GLY A 180 -5.29 -2.61 -8.32
N GLY A 181 -4.23 -2.95 -9.05
CA GLY A 181 -2.84 -2.73 -8.62
C GLY A 181 -2.51 -1.27 -8.27
N VAL A 182 -3.13 -0.30 -8.97
CA VAL A 182 -2.92 1.14 -8.69
C VAL A 182 -3.50 1.55 -7.34
N ALA A 183 -4.49 0.85 -6.79
CA ALA A 183 -5.01 1.09 -5.45
C ALA A 183 -3.99 0.78 -4.33
N MET A 184 -2.86 0.14 -4.64
CA MET A 184 -1.73 0.03 -3.71
C MET A 184 -0.95 1.32 -3.52
N ASN A 185 -1.26 2.38 -4.30
CA ASN A 185 -0.66 3.71 -4.17
C ASN A 185 -1.20 4.45 -2.94
N CYS A 186 -0.55 4.25 -1.82
CA CYS A 186 -1.01 4.79 -0.52
C CYS A 186 -1.01 6.33 -0.46
N ALA A 187 -0.12 7.01 -1.20
CA ALA A 187 -0.09 8.47 -1.27
C ALA A 187 -1.35 9.01 -1.96
N MET A 188 -1.72 8.43 -3.10
CA MET A 188 -2.99 8.71 -3.79
C MET A 188 -4.19 8.46 -2.87
N ASN A 189 -4.23 7.30 -2.22
CA ASN A 189 -5.32 6.93 -1.32
C ASN A 189 -5.47 7.92 -0.16
N GLY A 190 -4.34 8.41 0.39
CA GLY A 190 -4.35 9.41 1.46
C GLY A 190 -4.94 10.75 1.03
N LYS A 191 -4.69 11.19 -0.21
CA LYS A 191 -5.30 12.40 -0.76
C LYS A 191 -6.79 12.22 -1.02
N ILE A 192 -7.19 11.06 -1.54
CA ILE A 192 -8.60 10.71 -1.76
C ILE A 192 -9.36 10.68 -0.43
N ALA A 193 -8.80 10.08 0.63
CA ALA A 193 -9.41 10.00 1.95
C ALA A 193 -9.66 11.39 2.59
N GLN A 194 -9.00 12.43 2.10
CA GLN A 194 -9.15 13.82 2.58
C GLN A 194 -10.07 14.67 1.69
N MET A 195 -10.65 14.10 0.63
CA MET A 195 -11.62 14.81 -0.21
C MET A 195 -12.95 14.97 0.55
N SER A 196 -13.53 16.17 0.54
CA SER A 196 -14.79 16.46 1.24
C SER A 196 -16.01 15.66 0.79
N MET A 197 -15.90 15.00 -0.36
CA MET A 197 -16.93 14.11 -0.92
C MET A 197 -16.71 12.64 -0.58
N VAL A 198 -15.70 12.31 0.21
CA VAL A 198 -15.40 10.95 0.67
C VAL A 198 -15.47 10.92 2.17
N ASP A 199 -16.55 10.38 2.72
CA ASP A 199 -16.71 10.23 4.17
C ASP A 199 -16.10 8.90 4.64
N ASN A 200 -16.20 7.84 3.81
CA ASN A 200 -15.67 6.52 4.13
C ASN A 200 -14.88 5.95 2.92
N LEU A 201 -13.67 5.49 3.18
CA LEU A 201 -12.79 4.86 2.18
C LEU A 201 -12.45 3.43 2.58
N PHE A 202 -12.75 2.48 1.71
CA PHE A 202 -12.24 1.11 1.79
C PHE A 202 -11.29 0.85 0.63
N VAL A 203 -10.05 0.49 0.95
CA VAL A 203 -9.08 0.04 -0.04
C VAL A 203 -8.83 -1.44 0.18
N GLN A 204 -9.04 -2.25 -0.85
CA GLN A 204 -8.80 -3.70 -0.78
C GLN A 204 -7.33 -3.97 -0.40
N PRO A 205 -7.02 -4.63 0.73
CA PRO A 205 -5.63 -4.89 1.13
C PRO A 205 -4.87 -5.82 0.19
N ALA A 206 -5.59 -6.69 -0.53
CA ALA A 206 -5.08 -7.51 -1.63
C ALA A 206 -5.52 -6.93 -2.98
N ALA A 207 -5.32 -5.62 -3.20
CA ALA A 207 -5.88 -4.89 -4.34
C ALA A 207 -5.37 -5.35 -5.71
N THR A 208 -4.19 -5.98 -5.77
CA THR A 208 -3.63 -6.57 -7.00
C THR A 208 -4.39 -7.84 -7.40
N ASP A 209 -3.92 -8.56 -8.41
CA ASP A 209 -4.49 -9.85 -8.85
C ASP A 209 -4.65 -10.88 -7.72
N ASN A 210 -3.93 -10.71 -6.61
CA ASN A 210 -4.10 -11.56 -5.41
C ASN A 210 -5.52 -11.54 -4.83
N GLY A 211 -6.28 -10.47 -5.02
CA GLY A 211 -7.68 -10.36 -4.57
C GLY A 211 -8.71 -10.77 -5.62
N VAL A 212 -8.31 -11.06 -6.84
CA VAL A 212 -9.23 -11.43 -7.94
C VAL A 212 -9.99 -12.71 -7.63
N SER A 213 -9.30 -13.71 -7.05
CA SER A 213 -9.91 -14.98 -6.64
C SER A 213 -11.02 -14.79 -5.60
N LEU A 214 -10.79 -13.90 -4.60
CA LEU A 214 -11.81 -13.54 -3.62
C LEU A 214 -13.02 -12.89 -4.31
N GLY A 215 -12.79 -11.91 -5.18
CA GLY A 215 -13.86 -11.23 -5.90
C GLY A 215 -14.65 -12.16 -6.81
N ALA A 216 -13.99 -13.08 -7.50
CA ALA A 216 -14.64 -14.08 -8.33
C ALA A 216 -15.52 -15.05 -7.52
N ALA A 217 -15.01 -15.51 -6.35
CA ALA A 217 -15.77 -16.38 -5.47
C ALA A 217 -17.02 -15.67 -4.90
N LEU A 218 -16.90 -14.38 -4.52
CA LEU A 218 -18.02 -13.59 -4.01
C LEU A 218 -19.08 -13.32 -5.09
N LEU A 219 -18.68 -13.10 -6.34
CA LEU A 219 -19.62 -12.99 -7.47
C LEU A 219 -20.34 -14.31 -7.72
N ALA A 220 -19.63 -15.43 -7.72
CA ALA A 220 -20.25 -16.75 -7.89
C ALA A 220 -21.23 -17.07 -6.75
N ALA A 221 -20.92 -16.71 -5.50
CA ALA A 221 -21.83 -16.84 -4.38
C ALA A 221 -23.11 -16.01 -4.58
N GLN A 222 -22.97 -14.76 -5.03
CA GLN A 222 -24.12 -13.91 -5.36
C GLN A 222 -24.99 -14.51 -6.49
N GLU A 223 -24.36 -15.00 -7.54
CA GLU A 223 -25.07 -15.66 -8.65
C GLU A 223 -25.80 -16.95 -8.20
N ALA A 224 -25.25 -17.65 -7.21
CA ALA A 224 -25.89 -18.82 -6.58
C ALA A 224 -27.06 -18.46 -5.64
N GLY A 225 -27.29 -17.16 -5.38
CA GLY A 225 -28.35 -16.68 -4.50
C GLY A 225 -27.93 -16.51 -3.03
N ASP A 226 -26.64 -16.66 -2.71
CA ASP A 226 -26.10 -16.39 -1.38
C ASP A 226 -25.88 -14.88 -1.17
N ASN A 227 -25.79 -14.46 0.08
CA ASN A 227 -25.35 -13.10 0.43
C ASN A 227 -23.82 -13.09 0.63
N PRO A 228 -23.02 -12.59 -0.34
CA PRO A 228 -21.55 -12.60 -0.23
C PRO A 228 -20.98 -11.49 0.67
N ARG A 229 -21.83 -10.66 1.28
CA ARG A 229 -21.40 -9.44 1.95
C ARG A 229 -20.93 -9.70 3.39
N PHE A 230 -19.78 -9.12 3.74
CA PHE A 230 -19.30 -9.02 5.11
C PHE A 230 -18.36 -7.81 5.27
N THR A 231 -18.05 -7.46 6.50
CA THR A 231 -17.04 -6.41 6.77
C THR A 231 -15.69 -7.06 7.06
N MET A 232 -14.69 -6.77 6.21
CA MET A 232 -13.33 -7.25 6.39
C MET A 232 -12.66 -6.49 7.53
N GLN A 233 -12.54 -7.13 8.68
CA GLN A 233 -11.92 -6.54 9.89
C GLN A 233 -10.42 -6.83 9.97
N HIS A 234 -9.93 -7.87 9.30
CA HIS A 234 -8.53 -8.29 9.29
C HIS A 234 -8.21 -9.08 8.02
N THR A 235 -6.93 -9.36 7.82
CA THR A 235 -6.41 -10.13 6.67
C THR A 235 -5.74 -11.44 7.10
N TYR A 236 -5.87 -11.88 8.34
CA TYR A 236 -5.19 -13.06 8.88
C TYR A 236 -5.89 -14.36 8.47
N TRP A 237 -5.82 -14.72 7.20
CA TRP A 237 -6.46 -15.91 6.61
C TRP A 237 -5.47 -16.89 5.99
N GLY A 238 -4.18 -16.58 6.04
CA GLY A 238 -3.11 -17.46 5.57
C GLY A 238 -2.76 -18.56 6.58
N PRO A 239 -1.70 -19.32 6.33
CA PRO A 239 -1.27 -20.43 7.20
C PRO A 239 -0.98 -19.98 8.63
N SER A 240 -1.31 -20.87 9.60
CA SER A 240 -1.02 -20.71 11.02
C SER A 240 -0.36 -21.99 11.56
N TYR A 241 0.37 -21.87 12.66
CA TYR A 241 1.14 -22.95 13.26
C TYR A 241 0.92 -22.98 14.76
N SER A 242 0.74 -24.20 15.32
CA SER A 242 0.64 -24.39 16.75
C SER A 242 2.00 -24.26 17.45
N ASN A 243 2.00 -24.04 18.76
CA ASN A 243 3.22 -24.02 19.55
C ASN A 243 4.04 -25.31 19.42
N ASP A 244 3.38 -26.47 19.36
CA ASP A 244 4.05 -27.79 19.24
C ASP A 244 4.73 -27.92 17.85
N GLN A 245 4.11 -27.42 16.80
CA GLN A 245 4.73 -27.38 15.47
C GLN A 245 5.96 -26.47 15.45
N ILE A 246 5.86 -25.28 16.07
CA ILE A 246 6.98 -24.35 16.19
C ILE A 246 8.11 -24.97 17.02
N GLU A 247 7.81 -25.57 18.16
CA GLU A 247 8.79 -26.24 19.03
C GLU A 247 9.50 -27.39 18.29
N THR A 248 8.75 -28.17 17.50
CA THR A 248 9.32 -29.23 16.65
C THR A 248 10.34 -28.67 15.65
N VAL A 249 10.03 -27.54 15.01
CA VAL A 249 10.94 -26.88 14.05
C VAL A 249 12.19 -26.38 14.76
N LEU A 250 12.04 -25.70 15.91
CA LEU A 250 13.17 -25.18 16.69
C LEU A 250 14.09 -26.31 17.16
N ASN A 251 13.54 -27.43 17.64
CA ASN A 251 14.30 -28.61 18.06
C ASN A 251 15.07 -29.25 16.87
N ASN A 252 14.42 -29.38 15.71
CA ASN A 252 15.05 -29.92 14.50
C ASN A 252 16.19 -29.03 14.00
N ALA A 253 16.02 -27.73 14.10
CA ALA A 253 17.03 -26.72 13.76
C ALA A 253 18.13 -26.59 14.82
N LYS A 254 18.00 -27.29 15.99
CA LYS A 254 18.88 -27.15 17.16
C LYS A 254 19.03 -25.68 17.60
N ALA A 255 17.97 -24.90 17.47
CA ALA A 255 17.94 -23.51 17.86
C ALA A 255 17.95 -23.39 19.39
N THR A 256 18.64 -22.37 19.92
CA THR A 256 18.53 -22.02 21.33
C THR A 256 17.29 -21.18 21.55
N TYR A 257 16.34 -21.67 22.31
CA TYR A 257 15.09 -20.96 22.58
C TYR A 257 14.64 -21.15 24.03
N ARG A 258 13.71 -20.33 24.45
CA ARG A 258 12.99 -20.48 25.71
C ARG A 258 11.50 -20.18 25.51
N LYS A 259 10.66 -20.81 26.30
CA LYS A 259 9.23 -20.52 26.29
C LYS A 259 8.96 -19.29 27.17
N SER A 260 8.33 -18.28 26.60
CA SER A 260 7.93 -17.08 27.33
C SER A 260 6.58 -17.27 27.99
N THR A 261 6.40 -16.69 29.18
CA THR A 261 5.12 -16.61 29.89
C THR A 261 4.33 -15.35 29.52
N ASN A 262 5.01 -14.32 29.01
CA ASN A 262 4.42 -13.07 28.53
C ASN A 262 5.25 -12.48 27.38
N VAL A 263 5.06 -13.03 26.20
CA VAL A 263 5.83 -12.65 25.01
C VAL A 263 5.65 -11.17 24.63
N ALA A 264 4.46 -10.60 24.86
CA ALA A 264 4.20 -9.18 24.58
C ALA A 264 5.04 -8.25 25.45
N ALA A 265 5.08 -8.51 26.76
CA ALA A 265 5.87 -7.71 27.70
C ALA A 265 7.38 -7.84 27.45
N GLU A 266 7.87 -9.04 27.15
CA GLU A 266 9.29 -9.29 26.87
C GLU A 266 9.72 -8.63 25.54
N ALA A 267 8.91 -8.77 24.49
CA ALA A 267 9.19 -8.13 23.20
C ALA A 267 9.14 -6.59 23.32
N ALA A 268 8.17 -6.06 24.07
CA ALA A 268 8.08 -4.61 24.33
C ALA A 268 9.31 -4.07 25.07
N GLN A 269 9.86 -4.84 26.00
CA GLN A 269 11.11 -4.47 26.70
C GLN A 269 12.28 -4.39 25.72
N LEU A 270 12.48 -5.41 24.88
CA LEU A 270 13.55 -5.42 23.88
C LEU A 270 13.43 -4.26 22.88
N LEU A 271 12.20 -3.97 22.42
CA LEU A 271 11.93 -2.83 21.53
C LEU A 271 12.20 -1.50 22.19
N ALA A 272 11.85 -1.33 23.47
CA ALA A 272 12.14 -0.13 24.25
C ALA A 272 13.65 0.09 24.45
N GLU A 273 14.44 -0.97 24.48
CA GLU A 273 15.92 -0.95 24.51
C GLU A 273 16.56 -0.72 23.12
N GLY A 274 15.76 -0.48 22.08
CA GLY A 274 16.25 -0.24 20.72
C GLY A 274 16.66 -1.51 19.94
N LYS A 275 16.22 -2.69 20.38
CA LYS A 275 16.42 -3.92 19.62
C LYS A 275 15.45 -4.00 18.44
N ILE A 276 15.89 -4.68 17.39
CA ILE A 276 15.05 -5.07 16.24
C ILE A 276 14.66 -6.52 16.44
N ILE A 277 13.38 -6.85 16.28
CA ILE A 277 12.89 -8.22 16.47
C ILE A 277 12.15 -8.74 15.24
N GLY A 278 12.33 -10.03 14.92
CA GLY A 278 11.43 -10.79 14.08
C GLY A 278 10.19 -11.19 14.89
N TRP A 279 9.01 -10.96 14.34
CA TRP A 279 7.73 -11.22 14.99
C TRP A 279 6.85 -12.09 14.10
N MET A 280 6.63 -13.33 14.55
CA MET A 280 5.77 -14.31 13.89
C MET A 280 4.69 -14.79 14.85
N GLN A 281 3.41 -14.66 14.45
CA GLN A 281 2.28 -15.11 15.26
C GLN A 281 1.09 -15.50 14.39
N GLY A 282 0.23 -16.39 14.90
CA GLY A 282 -1.08 -16.70 14.34
C GLY A 282 -1.07 -16.96 12.83
N SER A 283 -2.20 -16.66 12.20
CA SER A 283 -2.36 -16.78 10.75
C SER A 283 -1.64 -15.66 10.00
N MET A 284 -1.00 -16.01 8.87
CA MET A 284 -0.34 -15.04 7.99
C MET A 284 -1.34 -14.08 7.36
N GLU A 285 -0.91 -12.86 7.13
CA GLU A 285 -1.68 -11.85 6.38
C GLU A 285 -1.87 -12.25 4.92
N VAL A 286 -3.08 -12.06 4.39
CA VAL A 286 -3.37 -12.05 2.94
C VAL A 286 -3.25 -10.63 2.42
N GLY A 287 -2.48 -10.43 1.35
CA GLY A 287 -2.25 -9.12 0.77
C GLY A 287 -0.79 -8.70 0.79
N ALA A 288 -0.54 -7.45 0.38
CA ALA A 288 0.81 -6.96 0.10
C ALA A 288 1.55 -6.42 1.34
N ARG A 289 0.92 -6.40 2.53
CA ARG A 289 1.46 -5.75 3.73
C ARG A 289 1.55 -6.71 4.90
N SER A 290 2.66 -6.61 5.65
CA SER A 290 2.76 -7.25 6.97
C SER A 290 2.06 -6.38 7.99
N LEU A 291 1.14 -6.96 8.74
CA LEU A 291 0.23 -6.28 9.67
C LEU A 291 0.38 -6.79 11.10
N GLY A 292 1.55 -7.35 11.45
CA GLY A 292 1.85 -7.84 12.78
C GLY A 292 1.74 -9.36 12.96
N ALA A 293 1.65 -10.14 11.87
CA ALA A 293 1.74 -11.61 11.94
C ALA A 293 3.04 -12.16 11.34
N ARG A 294 3.60 -11.51 10.33
CA ARG A 294 4.89 -11.84 9.71
C ARG A 294 5.71 -10.56 9.54
N SER A 295 6.20 -10.01 10.65
CA SER A 295 6.74 -8.66 10.74
C SER A 295 8.16 -8.62 11.30
N ILE A 296 8.95 -7.63 10.87
CA ILE A 296 10.08 -7.13 11.62
C ILE A 296 9.61 -5.84 12.30
N LEU A 297 9.83 -5.77 13.61
CA LEU A 297 9.38 -4.67 14.46
C LEU A 297 10.58 -3.94 15.06
N ALA A 298 10.45 -2.61 15.21
CA ALA A 298 11.44 -1.78 15.86
C ALA A 298 10.78 -0.54 16.50
N SER A 299 11.49 0.08 17.43
CA SER A 299 11.04 1.32 18.07
C SER A 299 11.25 2.51 17.13
N PRO A 300 10.22 3.35 16.86
CA PRO A 300 10.36 4.55 16.05
C PRO A 300 10.99 5.74 16.78
N ILE A 301 11.23 5.64 18.10
CA ILE A 301 11.71 6.71 18.98
C ILE A 301 13.18 7.04 18.68
N PHE A 302 13.97 6.06 18.28
CA PHE A 302 15.39 6.22 17.98
C PHE A 302 15.57 6.84 16.58
N PRO A 303 16.24 8.01 16.45
CA PRO A 303 16.35 8.71 15.17
C PRO A 303 17.10 7.93 14.08
N ASP A 304 18.05 7.08 14.45
CA ASP A 304 18.88 6.27 13.57
C ASP A 304 18.24 4.92 13.19
N MET A 305 17.11 4.57 13.79
CA MET A 305 16.46 3.25 13.58
C MET A 305 16.07 3.01 12.13
N LYS A 306 15.63 4.05 11.39
CA LYS A 306 15.31 3.94 9.96
C LYS A 306 16.56 3.53 9.15
N ASP A 307 17.68 4.16 9.39
CA ASP A 307 18.92 3.88 8.66
C ASP A 307 19.47 2.50 9.03
N LYS A 308 19.45 2.15 10.31
CA LYS A 308 19.82 0.82 10.80
C LYS A 308 18.98 -0.29 10.16
N LEU A 309 17.66 -0.15 10.13
CA LEU A 309 16.77 -1.12 9.48
C LEU A 309 17.05 -1.23 7.97
N ASN A 310 17.25 -0.11 7.26
CA ASN A 310 17.51 -0.14 5.83
C ASN A 310 18.86 -0.77 5.49
N LEU A 311 19.92 -0.43 6.23
CA LEU A 311 21.29 -0.87 5.93
C LEU A 311 21.58 -2.28 6.46
N GLU A 312 21.25 -2.55 7.74
CA GLU A 312 21.69 -3.78 8.41
C GLU A 312 20.69 -4.94 8.25
N VAL A 313 19.39 -4.66 8.04
CA VAL A 313 18.35 -5.69 7.99
C VAL A 313 17.77 -5.85 6.59
N LYS A 314 17.41 -4.72 5.96
CA LYS A 314 16.74 -4.74 4.66
C LYS A 314 17.70 -4.65 3.48
N HIS A 315 18.96 -4.26 3.70
CA HIS A 315 19.99 -4.12 2.66
C HIS A 315 19.49 -3.35 1.43
N ARG A 316 18.84 -2.21 1.66
CA ARG A 316 18.14 -1.42 0.64
C ARG A 316 18.45 0.07 0.76
N GLU A 317 17.90 0.85 -0.15
CA GLU A 317 18.16 2.27 -0.26
C GLU A 317 17.77 3.03 1.04
N PRO A 318 18.65 3.89 1.63
CA PRO A 318 18.41 4.57 2.91
C PRO A 318 17.20 5.52 2.91
N TRP A 319 16.85 6.07 1.74
CA TRP A 319 15.72 6.99 1.60
C TRP A 319 14.33 6.32 1.73
N ARG A 320 14.26 4.97 1.67
CA ARG A 320 12.98 4.27 1.78
C ARG A 320 12.38 4.40 3.17
N PRO A 321 11.09 4.78 3.27
CA PRO A 321 10.42 4.94 4.54
C PRO A 321 10.01 3.60 5.16
N PHE A 322 9.73 3.65 6.47
CA PHE A 322 9.04 2.59 7.20
C PHE A 322 7.66 3.04 7.63
N CYS A 323 6.80 2.08 7.91
CA CYS A 323 5.39 2.27 8.19
C CYS A 323 5.10 1.92 9.64
N PRO A 324 4.34 2.74 10.38
CA PRO A 324 3.98 2.43 11.75
C PRO A 324 2.70 1.61 11.87
N SER A 325 2.69 0.70 12.86
CA SER A 325 1.49 0.16 13.46
C SER A 325 1.22 0.90 14.77
N ILE A 326 0.01 1.37 14.96
CA ILE A 326 -0.40 2.25 16.06
C ILE A 326 -1.55 1.60 16.82
N LYS A 327 -1.47 1.56 18.15
CA LYS A 327 -2.57 1.14 19.01
C LYS A 327 -3.81 2.01 18.77
N ALA A 328 -4.98 1.41 18.65
CA ALA A 328 -6.20 2.11 18.27
C ALA A 328 -6.51 3.31 19.19
N GLU A 329 -6.28 3.18 20.50
CA GLU A 329 -6.56 4.22 21.50
C GLU A 329 -5.58 5.41 21.42
N SER A 330 -4.39 5.18 20.80
CA SER A 330 -3.38 6.23 20.60
C SER A 330 -3.38 6.77 19.16
N TYR A 331 -4.28 6.27 18.29
CA TYR A 331 -4.23 6.52 16.85
C TYR A 331 -4.39 8.01 16.50
N GLU A 332 -5.38 8.68 17.05
CA GLU A 332 -5.68 10.10 16.77
C GLU A 332 -4.58 11.06 17.25
N ARG A 333 -3.80 10.65 18.27
CA ARG A 333 -2.62 11.40 18.71
C ARG A 333 -1.60 11.56 17.59
N PHE A 334 -1.42 10.53 16.76
CA PHE A 334 -0.46 10.51 15.66
C PHE A 334 -1.09 10.89 14.31
N ILE A 335 -2.37 10.57 14.12
CA ILE A 335 -3.14 10.77 12.89
C ILE A 335 -4.41 11.60 13.19
N PRO A 336 -4.27 12.93 13.26
CA PRO A 336 -5.36 13.82 13.69
C PRO A 336 -6.59 13.81 12.76
N SER A 337 -6.45 13.33 11.52
CA SER A 337 -7.58 13.20 10.59
C SER A 337 -8.61 12.16 11.04
N GLY A 338 -8.22 11.22 11.92
CA GLY A 338 -9.10 10.13 12.36
C GLY A 338 -9.47 9.11 11.26
N VAL A 339 -8.93 9.27 10.02
CA VAL A 339 -9.20 8.34 8.92
C VAL A 339 -8.73 6.93 9.30
N ASP A 340 -9.63 5.96 9.25
CA ASP A 340 -9.32 4.58 9.59
C ASP A 340 -8.39 3.94 8.56
N SER A 341 -7.34 3.28 9.03
CA SER A 341 -6.34 2.63 8.18
C SER A 341 -5.89 1.30 8.79
N PRO A 342 -6.72 0.25 8.75
CA PRO A 342 -6.38 -1.04 9.37
C PRO A 342 -5.37 -1.86 8.56
N PHE A 343 -5.21 -1.56 7.25
CA PHE A 343 -4.48 -2.43 6.30
C PHE A 343 -3.20 -1.81 5.73
N MET A 344 -2.74 -0.67 6.27
CA MET A 344 -1.49 -0.02 5.84
C MET A 344 -1.48 0.30 4.34
N VAL A 345 -2.60 0.78 3.80
CA VAL A 345 -2.79 1.12 2.38
C VAL A 345 -3.11 2.59 2.13
N VAL A 346 -3.12 3.42 3.19
CA VAL A 346 -3.40 4.86 3.14
C VAL A 346 -2.24 5.60 3.83
N ALA A 347 -1.66 6.61 3.18
CA ALA A 347 -0.66 7.50 3.78
C ALA A 347 -1.35 8.80 4.21
N LEU A 348 -1.26 9.11 5.49
CA LEU A 348 -1.99 10.21 6.11
C LEU A 348 -1.02 11.24 6.72
N PRO A 349 -1.39 12.52 6.80
CA PRO A 349 -0.61 13.52 7.52
C PRO A 349 -0.38 13.11 8.98
N PHE A 350 0.87 13.19 9.40
CA PHE A 350 1.28 12.85 10.75
C PHE A 350 1.23 14.10 11.64
N ALA A 351 0.83 13.94 12.89
CA ALA A 351 0.73 15.04 13.85
C ALA A 351 2.08 15.75 14.02
N GLU A 352 2.12 17.06 13.77
CA GLU A 352 3.36 17.86 13.81
C GLU A 352 4.08 17.75 15.15
N ALA A 353 3.31 17.79 16.26
CA ALA A 353 3.83 17.70 17.62
C ALA A 353 4.52 16.36 17.94
N GLU A 354 4.23 15.30 17.18
CA GLU A 354 4.75 13.96 17.44
C GLU A 354 5.89 13.56 16.49
N LYS A 355 6.15 14.30 15.41
CA LYS A 355 7.19 13.95 14.42
C LYS A 355 8.59 13.85 15.05
N ALA A 356 8.93 14.72 15.98
CA ALA A 356 10.21 14.70 16.67
C ALA A 356 10.32 13.56 17.68
N ASN A 357 9.21 13.06 18.20
CA ASN A 357 9.17 12.01 19.21
C ASN A 357 9.33 10.61 18.61
N VAL A 358 8.88 10.41 17.35
CA VAL A 358 8.93 9.12 16.62
C VAL A 358 9.47 9.30 15.20
N PRO A 359 10.67 9.88 15.04
CA PRO A 359 11.18 10.36 13.75
C PRO A 359 11.39 9.25 12.71
N SER A 360 11.62 8.01 13.14
CA SER A 360 12.01 6.92 12.24
C SER A 360 10.83 6.31 11.44
N CYS A 361 9.59 6.73 11.68
CA CYS A 361 8.41 6.25 10.94
C CYS A 361 7.65 7.36 10.19
N VAL A 362 8.15 8.59 10.20
CA VAL A 362 7.56 9.71 9.46
C VAL A 362 8.28 9.86 8.12
N HIS A 363 7.53 10.01 7.04
CA HIS A 363 8.07 10.23 5.70
C HIS A 363 8.59 11.68 5.57
N VAL A 364 9.44 11.91 4.55
CA VAL A 364 10.02 13.23 4.29
C VAL A 364 8.97 14.29 3.96
N ASP A 365 7.82 13.90 3.42
CA ASP A 365 6.67 14.76 3.14
C ASP A 365 5.74 14.99 4.35
N GLY A 366 6.12 14.50 5.51
CA GLY A 366 5.35 14.64 6.75
C GLY A 366 4.15 13.71 6.88
N THR A 367 4.02 12.71 6.01
CA THR A 367 2.98 11.67 6.10
C THR A 367 3.52 10.38 6.72
N ALA A 368 2.62 9.48 7.07
CA ALA A 368 2.94 8.08 7.37
C ALA A 368 1.87 7.14 6.83
N ARG A 369 2.29 5.96 6.33
CA ARG A 369 1.39 4.90 5.91
C ARG A 369 1.12 3.99 7.09
N THR A 370 0.02 4.23 7.79
CA THR A 370 -0.26 3.68 9.11
C THR A 370 -1.09 2.41 9.07
N GLN A 371 -0.94 1.60 10.11
CA GLN A 371 -1.89 0.56 10.50
C GLN A 371 -2.48 0.94 11.86
N ARG A 372 -3.81 1.03 11.94
CA ARG A 372 -4.54 1.11 13.20
C ARG A 372 -4.81 -0.31 13.72
N VAL A 373 -4.31 -0.65 14.91
CA VAL A 373 -4.41 -1.99 15.51
C VAL A 373 -5.42 -1.95 16.65
N THR A 374 -6.54 -2.67 16.49
CA THR A 374 -7.53 -2.85 17.54
C THR A 374 -7.30 -4.17 18.27
N LYS A 375 -7.83 -4.26 19.50
CA LYS A 375 -7.74 -5.49 20.30
C LYS A 375 -8.50 -6.65 19.66
N GLU A 376 -9.58 -6.33 18.95
CA GLU A 376 -10.43 -7.30 18.26
C GLU A 376 -9.75 -7.88 17.03
N SER A 377 -9.06 -7.03 16.25
CA SER A 377 -8.42 -7.46 15.00
C SER A 377 -7.14 -8.27 15.23
N ASN A 378 -6.34 -7.94 16.26
CA ASN A 378 -5.12 -8.65 16.59
C ASN A 378 -4.77 -8.50 18.08
N PRO A 379 -5.33 -9.34 18.97
CA PRO A 379 -5.19 -9.21 20.43
C PRO A 379 -3.73 -9.22 20.91
N LEU A 380 -2.90 -10.11 20.36
CA LEU A 380 -1.52 -10.26 20.80
C LEU A 380 -0.64 -9.08 20.32
N PHE A 381 -0.81 -8.62 19.10
CA PHE A 381 -0.08 -7.49 18.59
C PHE A 381 -0.52 -6.18 19.26
N TRP A 382 -1.83 -6.05 19.53
CA TRP A 382 -2.35 -4.96 20.36
C TRP A 382 -1.71 -4.97 21.76
N SER A 383 -1.62 -6.14 22.41
CA SER A 383 -0.98 -6.28 23.72
C SER A 383 0.50 -5.88 23.69
N LEU A 384 1.22 -6.20 22.61
CA LEU A 384 2.60 -5.74 22.42
C LEU A 384 2.70 -4.21 22.36
N LEU A 385 1.82 -3.57 21.58
CA LEU A 385 1.74 -2.10 21.47
C LEU A 385 1.39 -1.46 22.83
N ASP A 386 0.46 -2.05 23.58
CA ASP A 386 0.07 -1.59 24.91
C ASP A 386 1.21 -1.71 25.93
N GLU A 387 1.92 -2.84 25.94
CA GLU A 387 3.10 -3.02 26.79
C GLU A 387 4.28 -2.10 26.42
N PHE A 388 4.44 -1.80 25.14
CA PHE A 388 5.42 -0.83 24.66
C PHE A 388 5.03 0.60 25.07
N GLU A 389 3.75 0.96 24.96
CA GLU A 389 3.25 2.27 25.39
C GLU A 389 3.44 2.48 26.91
N LYS A 390 3.16 1.49 27.74
CA LYS A 390 3.39 1.57 29.19
C LYS A 390 4.85 1.89 29.55
N ARG A 391 5.82 1.44 28.74
CA ARG A 391 7.25 1.64 28.96
C ARG A 391 7.78 2.96 28.41
N THR A 392 7.22 3.41 27.29
CA THR A 392 7.78 4.49 26.50
C THR A 392 6.89 5.73 26.42
N GLY A 393 5.61 5.60 26.73
CA GLY A 393 4.60 6.62 26.52
C GLY A 393 4.07 6.70 25.06
N TYR A 394 4.46 5.75 24.18
CA TYR A 394 4.12 5.77 22.77
C TYR A 394 3.56 4.43 22.30
N GLY A 395 2.27 4.36 21.96
CA GLY A 395 1.59 3.16 21.44
C GLY A 395 1.81 2.96 19.95
N ILE A 396 3.08 2.98 19.47
CA ILE A 396 3.44 2.97 18.06
C ILE A 396 4.76 2.21 17.85
N LEU A 397 4.80 1.35 16.82
CA LEU A 397 6.00 0.61 16.42
C LEU A 397 6.21 0.71 14.91
N ILE A 398 7.47 0.74 14.46
CA ILE A 398 7.81 0.44 13.06
C ILE A 398 7.41 -1.01 12.78
N ASN A 399 6.68 -1.20 11.67
CA ASN A 399 6.29 -2.51 11.18
C ASN A 399 6.69 -2.66 9.72
N THR A 400 7.50 -3.65 9.41
CA THR A 400 7.89 -4.00 8.04
C THR A 400 7.84 -5.51 7.84
N SER A 401 7.78 -5.98 6.59
CA SER A 401 7.70 -7.41 6.26
C SER A 401 8.87 -8.20 6.85
N PHE A 402 8.60 -9.42 7.32
CA PHE A 402 9.63 -10.31 7.81
C PHE A 402 10.33 -11.01 6.63
N ASN A 403 11.28 -10.31 6.03
CA ASN A 403 12.15 -10.77 4.96
C ASN A 403 13.38 -9.89 4.86
N VAL A 404 14.38 -10.34 4.15
CA VAL A 404 15.52 -9.53 3.66
C VAL A 404 15.32 -9.19 2.19
N GLN A 405 16.20 -8.38 1.61
CA GLN A 405 16.10 -7.97 0.20
C GLN A 405 16.17 -9.18 -0.74
N GLY A 406 15.22 -9.26 -1.65
CA GLY A 406 15.17 -10.32 -2.69
C GLY A 406 14.44 -11.59 -2.25
N GLU A 407 14.05 -11.69 -0.98
CA GLU A 407 13.29 -12.82 -0.46
C GLU A 407 11.80 -12.49 -0.27
N PRO A 408 10.90 -13.47 -0.40
CA PRO A 408 9.51 -13.31 -0.01
C PRO A 408 9.39 -13.16 1.50
N THR A 409 8.24 -12.67 1.97
CA THR A 409 7.93 -12.67 3.41
C THR A 409 7.87 -14.11 3.93
N VAL A 410 8.45 -14.36 5.11
CA VAL A 410 8.41 -15.67 5.76
C VAL A 410 6.96 -16.15 5.89
N CYS A 411 6.73 -17.41 5.57
CA CYS A 411 5.41 -18.05 5.66
C CYS A 411 5.38 -19.06 6.80
N THR A 412 6.40 -19.91 6.88
CA THR A 412 6.50 -21.01 7.83
C THR A 412 7.48 -20.70 8.98
N PRO A 413 7.41 -21.44 10.11
CA PRO A 413 8.43 -21.32 11.15
C PRO A 413 9.85 -21.66 10.68
N GLN A 414 9.98 -22.48 9.63
CA GLN A 414 11.29 -22.79 9.03
C GLN A 414 11.89 -21.58 8.30
N ASP A 415 11.05 -20.75 7.70
CA ASP A 415 11.52 -19.55 6.99
C ASP A 415 11.95 -18.47 7.98
N ALA A 416 11.32 -18.40 9.16
CA ALA A 416 11.56 -17.41 10.20
C ALA A 416 12.81 -17.72 11.03
#